data_06e56fce973c25580a2b6811a5c7455b
#
_entry.id   06e56fce973c25580a2b6811a5c7455b
#
_cell.length_a   1.000
_cell.length_b   1.000
_cell.length_c   1.000
_cell.angle_alpha   90.00
_cell.angle_beta   90.00
_cell.angle_gamma   90.00
#
_symmetry.space_group_name_H-M   'P 1'
#
loop_
_entity.id
_entity.type
_entity.pdbx_description
1 polymer ?
#
loop_
_entity_poly.entity_id
_entity_poly.type
_entity_poly.pdbx_seq_one_letter_code
_entity_poly.pdbx_strand_id
1 'polypeptide(L)'
;MIKSYGVFAEFYDVLTANIDYKKRALYFDELIKRHDGKQGGLLLDLACGTGSLSEELDNLGYDIIAVDNSPEMLGIAMNKKIEHQKNIQYVCQDMRELDLFGNADITVCALDSLNHLKNFKDLCVVFRKVFMFTEPGGLFLFDINTEYKHKTVLGEHTFIYDADEVYCVWQNTFSPSQNRVTISLDFFHRDGNAYYRSQESFSERAYAREELEEMLKKAGLEAVEVFHEQSFEPPREASQRLVYAARKPMRK
;
A
#
# COMPACT_ATOMS: atom_id res chain seq x y z
N MET A 1 3.07 -24.77 -4.03
CA MET A 1 3.03 -23.29 -4.09
C MET A 1 3.17 -22.81 -2.66
N ILE A 2 4.29 -22.18 -2.32
CA ILE A 2 4.47 -21.52 -1.02
C ILE A 2 3.47 -20.36 -1.04
N LYS A 3 2.51 -20.35 -0.12
CA LYS A 3 1.60 -19.21 0.06
C LYS A 3 2.48 -18.03 0.50
N SER A 4 2.60 -17.00 -0.32
CA SER A 4 3.21 -15.75 0.08
C SER A 4 2.32 -15.09 1.14
N TYR A 5 2.93 -14.51 2.17
CA TYR A 5 2.31 -13.82 3.30
C TYR A 5 1.78 -14.64 4.48
N GLY A 6 2.10 -15.94 4.61
CA GLY A 6 1.67 -16.71 5.79
C GLY A 6 2.34 -16.24 7.09
N VAL A 7 3.66 -16.44 7.18
CA VAL A 7 4.46 -16.03 8.36
C VAL A 7 4.73 -14.53 8.36
N PHE A 8 4.90 -13.93 7.18
CA PHE A 8 5.08 -12.49 7.06
C PHE A 8 3.89 -11.70 7.64
N ALA A 9 2.65 -12.17 7.40
CA ALA A 9 1.48 -11.53 7.98
C ALA A 9 1.54 -11.52 9.52
N GLU A 10 1.92 -12.64 10.14
CA GLU A 10 2.01 -12.78 11.59
C GLU A 10 2.96 -11.74 12.23
N PHE A 11 4.09 -11.49 11.58
CA PHE A 11 5.10 -10.55 12.08
C PHE A 11 5.10 -9.18 11.39
N TYR A 12 4.14 -8.93 10.50
CA TYR A 12 4.11 -7.70 9.70
C TYR A 12 4.13 -6.44 10.56
N ASP A 13 3.28 -6.36 11.56
CA ASP A 13 3.17 -5.18 12.41
C ASP A 13 4.44 -4.97 13.27
N VAL A 14 5.12 -6.04 13.67
CA VAL A 14 6.41 -5.98 14.38
C VAL A 14 7.51 -5.46 13.46
N LEU A 15 7.57 -5.97 12.22
CA LEU A 15 8.59 -5.56 11.24
C LEU A 15 8.35 -4.14 10.72
N THR A 16 7.13 -3.66 10.77
CA THR A 16 6.72 -2.32 10.34
C THR A 16 6.48 -1.36 11.50
N ALA A 17 6.92 -1.70 12.73
CA ALA A 17 6.76 -0.87 13.92
C ALA A 17 7.39 0.54 13.81
N ASN A 18 8.31 0.74 12.87
CA ASN A 18 8.88 2.03 12.52
C ASN A 18 7.94 2.92 11.68
N ILE A 19 6.81 2.39 11.20
CA ILE A 19 5.82 3.15 10.46
C ILE A 19 4.84 3.83 11.42
N ASP A 20 4.83 5.14 11.40
CA ASP A 20 3.84 5.94 12.13
C ASP A 20 2.54 6.03 11.29
N TYR A 21 1.65 5.03 11.48
CA TYR A 21 0.37 4.96 10.77
C TYR A 21 -0.54 6.15 11.07
N LYS A 22 -0.51 6.67 12.30
CA LYS A 22 -1.27 7.86 12.68
C LYS A 22 -0.80 9.09 11.89
N LYS A 23 0.51 9.32 11.82
CA LYS A 23 1.08 10.41 11.02
C LYS A 23 0.74 10.24 9.54
N ARG A 24 0.74 9.00 9.04
CA ARG A 24 0.38 8.70 7.65
C ARG A 24 -1.09 8.99 7.37
N ALA A 25 -1.99 8.58 8.25
CA ALA A 25 -3.42 8.89 8.13
C ALA A 25 -3.68 10.40 8.13
N LEU A 26 -3.06 11.14 9.05
CA LEU A 26 -3.14 12.61 9.09
C LEU A 26 -2.61 13.27 7.81
N TYR A 27 -1.56 12.70 7.21
CA TYR A 27 -1.04 13.19 5.94
C TYR A 27 -2.04 12.96 4.78
N PHE A 28 -2.66 11.78 4.70
CA PHE A 28 -3.71 11.54 3.70
C PHE A 28 -4.94 12.41 3.92
N ASP A 29 -5.35 12.61 5.17
CA ASP A 29 -6.46 13.51 5.52
C ASP A 29 -6.18 14.95 5.07
N GLU A 30 -4.95 15.42 5.26
CA GLU A 30 -4.55 16.75 4.79
C GLU A 30 -4.51 16.84 3.25
N LEU A 31 -4.08 15.78 2.55
CA LEU A 31 -4.19 15.69 1.09
C LEU A 31 -5.63 15.74 0.61
N ILE A 32 -6.53 15.04 1.29
CA ILE A 32 -7.97 15.06 0.99
C ILE A 32 -8.51 16.48 1.12
N LYS A 33 -8.18 17.18 2.21
CA LYS A 33 -8.57 18.58 2.43
C LYS A 33 -8.02 19.51 1.37
N ARG A 34 -6.73 19.40 1.08
CA ARG A 34 -6.00 20.22 0.09
C ARG A 34 -6.60 20.12 -1.31
N HIS A 35 -7.16 18.98 -1.64
CA HIS A 35 -7.77 18.73 -2.93
C HIS A 35 -9.30 18.71 -2.88
N ASP A 36 -9.94 19.41 -1.94
CA ASP A 36 -11.39 19.53 -1.81
C ASP A 36 -12.11 18.14 -1.84
N GLY A 37 -11.46 17.12 -1.27
CA GLY A 37 -12.05 15.80 -1.11
C GLY A 37 -13.08 15.79 0.01
N LYS A 38 -14.01 14.84 -0.05
CA LYS A 38 -15.09 14.72 0.94
C LYS A 38 -14.56 14.17 2.26
N GLN A 39 -14.46 15.03 3.26
CA GLN A 39 -14.08 14.61 4.61
C GLN A 39 -15.18 13.78 5.26
N GLY A 40 -14.78 12.72 6.00
CA GLY A 40 -15.73 11.78 6.61
C GLY A 40 -16.57 11.01 5.59
N GLY A 41 -16.17 11.00 4.32
CA GLY A 41 -16.84 10.25 3.27
C GLY A 41 -16.46 8.76 3.26
N LEU A 42 -17.05 8.00 2.33
CA LEU A 42 -16.68 6.61 2.11
C LEU A 42 -15.27 6.52 1.52
N LEU A 43 -14.37 5.87 2.24
CA LEU A 43 -12.98 5.68 1.86
C LEU A 43 -12.68 4.19 1.61
N LEU A 44 -12.17 3.90 0.42
CA LEU A 44 -11.61 2.60 0.07
C LEU A 44 -10.12 2.57 0.43
N ASP A 45 -9.73 1.72 1.37
CA ASP A 45 -8.33 1.39 1.64
C ASP A 45 -7.96 0.14 0.82
N LEU A 46 -7.25 0.34 -0.29
CA LEU A 46 -6.94 -0.69 -1.28
C LEU A 46 -5.57 -1.29 -0.99
N ALA A 47 -5.51 -2.60 -0.76
CA ALA A 47 -4.39 -3.35 -0.22
C ALA A 47 -4.07 -2.92 1.23
N CYS A 48 -5.05 -3.07 2.10
CA CYS A 48 -5.01 -2.59 3.48
C CYS A 48 -4.11 -3.41 4.42
N GLY A 49 -3.64 -4.60 3.99
CA GLY A 49 -2.83 -5.49 4.81
C GLY A 49 -3.49 -5.83 6.14
N THR A 50 -2.78 -5.60 7.25
CA THR A 50 -3.27 -5.84 8.62
C THR A 50 -4.23 -4.75 9.14
N GLY A 51 -4.62 -3.79 8.30
CA GLY A 51 -5.62 -2.77 8.63
C GLY A 51 -5.13 -1.63 9.52
N SER A 52 -3.85 -1.52 9.81
CA SER A 52 -3.31 -0.49 10.72
C SER A 52 -3.58 0.94 10.22
N LEU A 53 -3.46 1.18 8.90
CA LEU A 53 -3.82 2.48 8.32
C LEU A 53 -5.34 2.68 8.29
N SER A 54 -6.11 1.63 7.97
CA SER A 54 -7.57 1.66 7.96
C SER A 54 -8.13 2.12 9.31
N GLU A 55 -7.58 1.61 10.43
CA GLU A 55 -8.02 2.00 11.78
C GLU A 55 -7.74 3.47 12.08
N GLU A 56 -6.60 3.99 11.65
CA GLU A 56 -6.26 5.39 11.86
C GLU A 56 -7.12 6.32 10.99
N LEU A 57 -7.50 5.90 9.79
CA LEU A 57 -8.44 6.64 8.94
C LEU A 57 -9.87 6.60 9.52
N ASP A 58 -10.30 5.46 10.08
CA ASP A 58 -11.56 5.35 10.83
C ASP A 58 -11.57 6.28 12.05
N ASN A 59 -10.46 6.41 12.78
CA ASN A 59 -10.29 7.37 13.88
C ASN A 59 -10.47 8.83 13.46
N LEU A 60 -10.23 9.15 12.20
CA LEU A 60 -10.44 10.49 11.61
C LEU A 60 -11.88 10.70 11.10
N GLY A 61 -12.73 9.68 11.24
CA GLY A 61 -14.17 9.77 10.94
C GLY A 61 -14.55 9.39 9.52
N TYR A 62 -13.68 8.68 8.76
CA TYR A 62 -14.02 8.11 7.46
C TYR A 62 -14.79 6.80 7.62
N ASP A 63 -15.76 6.56 6.75
CA ASP A 63 -16.38 5.25 6.57
C ASP A 63 -15.43 4.37 5.74
N ILE A 64 -14.97 3.24 6.28
CA ILE A 64 -13.90 2.46 5.66
C ILE A 64 -14.42 1.16 5.06
N ILE A 65 -14.15 0.98 3.75
CA ILE A 65 -14.08 -0.33 3.09
C ILE A 65 -12.61 -0.63 2.86
N ALA A 66 -12.11 -1.72 3.42
CA ALA A 66 -10.71 -2.11 3.34
C ALA A 66 -10.57 -3.43 2.58
N VAL A 67 -9.77 -3.44 1.53
CA VAL A 67 -9.61 -4.57 0.60
C VAL A 67 -8.18 -5.05 0.63
N ASP A 68 -7.98 -6.37 0.80
CA ASP A 68 -6.70 -7.02 0.59
C ASP A 68 -6.90 -8.40 -0.04
N ASN A 69 -5.88 -8.91 -0.72
CA ASN A 69 -5.93 -10.23 -1.33
C ASN A 69 -5.41 -11.35 -0.43
N SER A 70 -4.81 -11.04 0.72
CA SER A 70 -4.31 -12.00 1.69
C SER A 70 -5.33 -12.27 2.79
N PRO A 71 -5.91 -13.49 2.85
CA PRO A 71 -6.76 -13.89 3.97
C PRO A 71 -6.04 -13.85 5.31
N GLU A 72 -4.72 -14.08 5.33
CA GLU A 72 -3.88 -14.06 6.52
C GLU A 72 -3.78 -12.64 7.09
N MET A 73 -3.51 -11.64 6.22
CA MET A 73 -3.50 -10.22 6.61
C MET A 73 -4.87 -9.77 7.14
N LEU A 74 -5.92 -10.12 6.41
CA LEU A 74 -7.29 -9.78 6.81
C LEU A 74 -7.74 -10.47 8.11
N GLY A 75 -7.22 -11.67 8.39
CA GLY A 75 -7.45 -12.34 9.67
C GLY A 75 -6.94 -11.50 10.85
N ILE A 76 -5.74 -10.93 10.72
CA ILE A 76 -5.16 -10.02 11.72
C ILE A 76 -5.98 -8.73 11.81
N ALA A 77 -6.32 -8.13 10.67
CA ALA A 77 -7.12 -6.91 10.61
C ALA A 77 -8.50 -7.09 11.29
N MET A 78 -9.15 -8.23 11.08
CA MET A 78 -10.43 -8.55 11.73
C MET A 78 -10.29 -8.72 13.24
N ASN A 79 -9.21 -9.33 13.73
CA ASN A 79 -8.94 -9.45 15.17
C ASN A 79 -8.76 -8.06 15.80
N LYS A 80 -7.96 -7.19 15.19
CA LYS A 80 -7.80 -5.80 15.64
C LYS A 80 -9.13 -5.04 15.64
N LYS A 81 -9.93 -5.16 14.58
CA LYS A 81 -11.27 -4.56 14.49
C LYS A 81 -12.13 -4.92 15.70
N ILE A 82 -12.12 -6.19 16.10
CA ILE A 82 -12.89 -6.67 17.28
C ILE A 82 -12.32 -6.08 18.55
N GLU A 83 -11.01 -6.16 18.74
CA GLU A 83 -10.32 -5.67 19.93
C GLU A 83 -10.52 -4.16 20.12
N HIS A 84 -10.39 -3.38 19.05
CA HIS A 84 -10.49 -1.92 19.08
C HIS A 84 -11.91 -1.39 18.81
N GLN A 85 -12.90 -2.29 18.67
CA GLN A 85 -14.31 -1.95 18.41
C GLN A 85 -14.53 -1.03 17.19
N LYS A 86 -13.83 -1.33 16.10
CA LYS A 86 -13.87 -0.54 14.84
C LYS A 86 -15.05 -0.92 13.96
N ASN A 87 -15.50 0.04 13.14
CA ASN A 87 -16.57 -0.19 12.15
C ASN A 87 -16.03 -0.23 10.72
N ILE A 88 -15.03 -1.06 10.49
CA ILE A 88 -14.38 -1.21 9.17
C ILE A 88 -14.97 -2.43 8.45
N GLN A 89 -15.29 -2.29 7.17
CA GLN A 89 -15.69 -3.43 6.35
C GLN A 89 -14.47 -4.01 5.62
N TYR A 90 -14.01 -5.19 6.03
CA TYR A 90 -12.93 -5.90 5.35
C TYR A 90 -13.46 -6.83 4.26
N VAL A 91 -12.82 -6.81 3.09
CA VAL A 91 -13.19 -7.60 1.90
C VAL A 91 -11.95 -8.27 1.33
N CYS A 92 -11.98 -9.60 1.14
CA CYS A 92 -10.90 -10.34 0.52
C CYS A 92 -11.04 -10.33 -0.99
N GLN A 93 -10.29 -9.47 -1.68
CA GLN A 93 -10.29 -9.35 -3.15
C GLN A 93 -8.90 -8.95 -3.66
N ASP A 94 -8.56 -9.43 -4.84
CA ASP A 94 -7.43 -8.89 -5.61
C ASP A 94 -7.81 -7.51 -6.18
N MET A 95 -6.94 -6.52 -6.02
CA MET A 95 -7.18 -5.16 -6.53
C MET A 95 -7.43 -5.12 -8.05
N ARG A 96 -6.96 -6.14 -8.80
CA ARG A 96 -7.20 -6.27 -10.24
C ARG A 96 -8.62 -6.74 -10.55
N GLU A 97 -9.28 -7.38 -9.59
CA GLU A 97 -10.65 -7.92 -9.69
C GLU A 97 -11.62 -7.14 -8.81
N LEU A 98 -11.21 -5.96 -8.34
CA LEU A 98 -12.02 -5.11 -7.45
C LEU A 98 -13.47 -4.99 -7.97
N ASP A 99 -14.42 -5.33 -7.12
CA ASP A 99 -15.86 -5.26 -7.38
C ASP A 99 -16.59 -4.83 -6.11
N LEU A 100 -17.19 -3.65 -6.13
CA LEU A 100 -17.87 -3.04 -4.99
C LEU A 100 -19.33 -2.76 -5.33
N PHE A 101 -20.21 -2.76 -4.34
CA PHE A 101 -21.64 -2.44 -4.53
C PHE A 101 -21.89 -0.95 -4.82
N GLY A 102 -20.93 -0.08 -4.60
CA GLY A 102 -21.04 1.37 -4.82
C GLY A 102 -19.67 2.01 -5.05
N ASN A 103 -19.67 3.31 -5.19
CA ASN A 103 -18.44 4.07 -5.40
C ASN A 103 -17.96 4.68 -4.09
N ALA A 104 -16.64 4.77 -3.93
CA ALA A 104 -16.01 5.50 -2.83
C ALA A 104 -15.77 6.96 -3.20
N ASP A 105 -15.90 7.86 -2.23
CA ASP A 105 -15.51 9.26 -2.38
C ASP A 105 -14.00 9.40 -2.54
N ILE A 106 -13.25 8.51 -1.86
CA ILE A 106 -11.80 8.51 -1.80
C ILE A 106 -11.29 7.07 -1.89
N THR A 107 -10.22 6.86 -2.65
CA THR A 107 -9.44 5.61 -2.60
C THR A 107 -8.03 5.94 -2.12
N VAL A 108 -7.55 5.20 -1.13
CA VAL A 108 -6.14 5.23 -0.68
C VAL A 108 -5.51 3.88 -1.01
N CYS A 109 -4.28 3.89 -1.55
CA CYS A 109 -3.47 2.70 -1.75
C CYS A 109 -2.05 3.01 -1.28
N ALA A 110 -1.74 2.67 -0.03
CA ALA A 110 -0.54 3.10 0.65
C ALA A 110 0.52 2.00 0.74
N LEU A 111 1.72 2.40 1.19
CA LEU A 111 2.84 1.50 1.49
C LEU A 111 3.27 0.64 0.31
N ASP A 112 3.53 1.34 -0.83
CA ASP A 112 4.09 0.72 -2.05
C ASP A 112 3.31 -0.48 -2.61
N SER A 113 2.06 -0.66 -2.20
CA SER A 113 1.24 -1.80 -2.62
C SER A 113 1.15 -1.95 -4.14
N LEU A 114 1.15 -0.85 -4.88
CA LEU A 114 1.17 -0.87 -6.35
C LEU A 114 2.50 -1.39 -6.94
N ASN A 115 3.61 -1.32 -6.22
CA ASN A 115 4.89 -1.87 -6.68
C ASN A 115 4.87 -3.40 -6.73
N HIS A 116 3.97 -4.07 -6.00
CA HIS A 116 3.78 -5.52 -6.08
C HIS A 116 3.17 -5.98 -7.41
N LEU A 117 2.55 -5.08 -8.17
CA LEU A 117 2.10 -5.36 -9.53
C LEU A 117 3.31 -5.47 -10.47
N LYS A 118 3.48 -6.62 -11.10
CA LYS A 118 4.73 -6.96 -11.81
C LYS A 118 4.81 -6.42 -13.24
N ASN A 119 3.71 -5.91 -13.78
CA ASN A 119 3.64 -5.46 -15.16
C ASN A 119 2.66 -4.30 -15.35
N PHE A 120 2.86 -3.55 -16.42
CA PHE A 120 2.03 -2.40 -16.78
C PHE A 120 0.55 -2.74 -17.01
N LYS A 121 0.28 -3.96 -17.53
CA LYS A 121 -1.10 -4.39 -17.81
C LYS A 121 -1.91 -4.47 -16.52
N ASP A 122 -1.34 -5.08 -15.47
CA ASP A 122 -2.01 -5.22 -14.19
C ASP A 122 -2.25 -3.85 -13.55
N LEU A 123 -1.25 -2.95 -13.59
CA LEU A 123 -1.40 -1.59 -13.07
C LEU A 123 -2.48 -0.80 -13.81
N CYS A 124 -2.56 -0.91 -15.15
CA CYS A 124 -3.64 -0.31 -15.93
C CYS A 124 -5.02 -0.88 -15.56
N VAL A 125 -5.10 -2.18 -15.26
CA VAL A 125 -6.35 -2.80 -14.80
C VAL A 125 -6.76 -2.20 -13.46
N VAL A 126 -5.84 -2.11 -12.51
CA VAL A 126 -6.11 -1.52 -11.19
C VAL A 126 -6.58 -0.06 -11.31
N PHE A 127 -5.89 0.77 -12.09
CA PHE A 127 -6.30 2.17 -12.27
C PHE A 127 -7.70 2.31 -12.90
N ARG A 128 -8.06 1.42 -13.83
CA ARG A 128 -9.43 1.37 -14.37
C ARG A 128 -10.46 0.95 -13.33
N LYS A 129 -10.13 -0.03 -12.48
CA LYS A 129 -11.00 -0.46 -11.39
C LYS A 129 -11.19 0.67 -10.38
N VAL A 130 -10.12 1.35 -9.98
CA VAL A 130 -10.22 2.54 -9.14
C VAL A 130 -11.09 3.61 -9.80
N PHE A 131 -10.88 3.92 -11.08
CA PHE A 131 -11.74 4.85 -11.80
C PHE A 131 -13.21 4.44 -11.78
N MET A 132 -13.51 3.14 -11.97
CA MET A 132 -14.89 2.63 -11.97
C MET A 132 -15.57 2.86 -10.62
N PHE A 133 -14.87 2.54 -9.53
CA PHE A 133 -15.40 2.55 -8.17
C PHE A 133 -15.11 3.84 -7.37
N THR A 134 -14.64 4.88 -8.04
CA THR A 134 -14.50 6.23 -7.46
C THR A 134 -15.67 7.10 -7.92
N GLU A 135 -16.23 7.92 -7.04
CA GLU A 135 -17.26 8.91 -7.39
C GLU A 135 -16.72 9.97 -8.35
N PRO A 136 -17.56 10.56 -9.23
CA PRO A 136 -17.15 11.72 -10.00
C PRO A 136 -16.68 12.86 -9.08
N GLY A 137 -15.50 13.40 -9.34
CA GLY A 137 -14.83 14.36 -8.46
C GLY A 137 -14.03 13.74 -7.32
N GLY A 138 -14.18 12.43 -7.07
CA GLY A 138 -13.48 11.71 -6.02
C GLY A 138 -11.97 11.60 -6.25
N LEU A 139 -11.25 11.27 -5.19
CA LEU A 139 -9.79 11.23 -5.16
C LEU A 139 -9.24 9.80 -5.14
N PHE A 140 -8.12 9.62 -5.80
CA PHE A 140 -7.24 8.45 -5.65
C PHE A 140 -5.88 8.90 -5.15
N LEU A 141 -5.55 8.52 -3.92
CA LEU A 141 -4.30 8.83 -3.25
C LEU A 141 -3.48 7.55 -3.13
N PHE A 142 -2.26 7.56 -3.61
CA PHE A 142 -1.40 6.39 -3.50
C PHE A 142 0.06 6.78 -3.36
N ASP A 143 0.85 5.90 -2.80
CA ASP A 143 2.29 6.04 -2.80
C ASP A 143 2.98 4.91 -3.57
N ILE A 144 4.21 5.17 -4.00
CA ILE A 144 5.00 4.23 -4.77
C ILE A 144 6.50 4.39 -4.44
N ASN A 145 7.18 3.27 -4.28
CA ASN A 145 8.64 3.24 -4.21
C ASN A 145 9.24 3.58 -5.57
N THR A 146 10.26 4.44 -5.56
CA THR A 146 10.95 4.89 -6.77
C THR A 146 12.03 3.91 -7.22
N GLU A 147 12.50 4.08 -8.46
CA GLU A 147 13.69 3.38 -8.94
C GLU A 147 14.93 3.69 -8.09
N TYR A 148 15.07 4.94 -7.63
CA TYR A 148 16.15 5.32 -6.73
C TYR A 148 16.15 4.47 -5.46
N LYS A 149 14.99 4.29 -4.81
CA LYS A 149 14.87 3.44 -3.63
C LYS A 149 15.24 1.99 -3.94
N HIS A 150 14.69 1.42 -5.01
CA HIS A 150 14.94 0.02 -5.36
C HIS A 150 16.41 -0.24 -5.70
N LYS A 151 17.05 0.67 -6.44
CA LYS A 151 18.42 0.52 -6.91
C LYS A 151 19.45 0.89 -5.85
N THR A 152 19.24 2.00 -5.14
CA THR A 152 20.27 2.62 -4.29
C THR A 152 20.09 2.30 -2.82
N VAL A 153 18.84 2.26 -2.33
CA VAL A 153 18.56 2.06 -0.91
C VAL A 153 18.36 0.58 -0.59
N LEU A 154 17.57 -0.11 -1.39
CA LEU A 154 17.37 -1.56 -1.23
C LEU A 154 18.50 -2.33 -1.93
N GLY A 155 18.66 -2.16 -3.24
CA GLY A 155 19.75 -2.70 -4.06
C GLY A 155 20.12 -4.14 -3.73
N GLU A 156 21.38 -4.36 -3.35
CA GLU A 156 21.92 -5.61 -2.85
C GLU A 156 22.09 -5.61 -1.32
N HIS A 157 21.36 -4.71 -0.62
CA HIS A 157 21.48 -4.57 0.83
C HIS A 157 20.70 -5.63 1.59
N THR A 158 21.23 -5.98 2.75
CA THR A 158 20.57 -6.86 3.73
C THR A 158 20.23 -6.06 4.97
N PHE A 159 18.99 -6.16 5.42
CA PHE A 159 18.54 -5.57 6.67
C PHE A 159 18.24 -6.68 7.67
N ILE A 160 18.49 -6.42 8.94
CA ILE A 160 18.25 -7.37 10.03
C ILE A 160 17.27 -6.70 10.99
N TYR A 161 16.21 -7.42 11.31
CA TYR A 161 15.25 -7.06 12.34
C TYR A 161 15.39 -8.07 13.47
N ASP A 162 15.70 -7.59 14.66
CA ASP A 162 15.85 -8.38 15.87
C ASP A 162 14.78 -7.90 16.85
N ALA A 163 13.73 -8.69 16.99
CA ALA A 163 12.64 -8.44 17.90
C ALA A 163 12.45 -9.67 18.83
N ASP A 164 11.76 -9.49 19.96
CA ASP A 164 11.67 -10.52 21.00
C ASP A 164 11.16 -11.87 20.50
N GLU A 165 10.21 -11.86 19.56
CA GLU A 165 9.54 -13.06 19.04
C GLU A 165 10.06 -13.54 17.70
N VAL A 166 10.75 -12.65 16.93
CA VAL A 166 11.19 -12.93 15.58
C VAL A 166 12.51 -12.26 15.25
N TYR A 167 13.41 -13.05 14.67
CA TYR A 167 14.61 -12.53 14.00
C TYR A 167 14.40 -12.68 12.49
N CYS A 168 14.43 -11.57 11.76
CA CYS A 168 14.23 -11.57 10.32
C CYS A 168 15.45 -11.03 9.58
N VAL A 169 15.91 -11.80 8.60
CA VAL A 169 16.93 -11.37 7.64
C VAL A 169 16.25 -11.02 6.33
N TRP A 170 16.26 -9.74 5.99
CA TRP A 170 15.65 -9.18 4.79
C TRP A 170 16.74 -8.91 3.76
N GLN A 171 16.82 -9.74 2.73
CA GLN A 171 17.79 -9.63 1.65
C GLN A 171 17.12 -9.08 0.39
N ASN A 172 17.81 -8.19 -0.31
CA ASN A 172 17.32 -7.59 -1.54
C ASN A 172 18.27 -7.91 -2.70
N THR A 173 17.69 -8.11 -3.88
CA THR A 173 18.42 -8.24 -5.14
C THR A 173 17.74 -7.39 -6.20
N PHE A 174 18.44 -6.43 -6.77
CA PHE A 174 17.91 -5.55 -7.80
C PHE A 174 18.25 -6.05 -9.21
N SER A 175 17.25 -6.13 -10.08
CA SER A 175 17.40 -6.45 -11.50
C SER A 175 17.22 -5.20 -12.36
N PRO A 176 18.29 -4.59 -12.90
CA PRO A 176 18.18 -3.39 -13.73
C PRO A 176 17.37 -3.60 -15.01
N SER A 177 17.48 -4.79 -15.63
CA SER A 177 16.76 -5.09 -16.88
C SER A 177 15.24 -5.18 -16.71
N GLN A 178 14.77 -5.46 -15.49
CA GLN A 178 13.34 -5.57 -15.17
C GLN A 178 12.83 -4.39 -14.32
N ASN A 179 13.73 -3.50 -13.91
CA ASN A 179 13.47 -2.43 -12.93
C ASN A 179 12.73 -2.96 -11.69
N ARG A 180 13.26 -4.05 -11.13
CA ARG A 180 12.61 -4.84 -10.07
C ARG A 180 13.58 -5.18 -8.96
N VAL A 181 13.11 -5.06 -7.72
CA VAL A 181 13.77 -5.62 -6.55
C VAL A 181 13.07 -6.92 -6.15
N THR A 182 13.83 -7.96 -5.90
CA THR A 182 13.36 -9.19 -5.24
C THR A 182 13.74 -9.10 -3.78
N ILE A 183 12.76 -9.31 -2.92
CA ILE A 183 12.87 -9.31 -1.46
C ILE A 183 12.76 -10.75 -1.01
N SER A 184 13.75 -11.22 -0.26
CA SER A 184 13.79 -12.55 0.35
C SER A 184 13.88 -12.39 1.85
N LEU A 185 12.94 -12.98 2.57
CA LEU A 185 12.81 -12.90 4.01
C LEU A 185 13.08 -14.27 4.62
N ASP A 186 14.06 -14.34 5.50
CA ASP A 186 14.31 -15.48 6.37
C ASP A 186 13.86 -15.12 7.78
N PHE A 187 12.81 -15.78 8.25
CA PHE A 187 12.28 -15.63 9.60
C PHE A 187 12.80 -16.74 10.49
N PHE A 188 13.23 -16.37 11.68
CA PHE A 188 13.50 -17.27 12.78
C PHE A 188 12.60 -16.86 13.93
N HIS A 189 11.45 -17.50 14.06
CA HIS A 189 10.49 -17.20 15.11
C HIS A 189 10.62 -18.19 16.28
N ARG A 190 10.44 -17.68 17.47
CA ARG A 190 10.63 -18.45 18.71
C ARG A 190 9.32 -19.14 19.12
N ASP A 191 9.41 -20.43 19.42
CA ASP A 191 8.37 -21.17 20.10
C ASP A 191 8.99 -21.95 21.27
N GLY A 192 8.75 -21.49 22.47
CA GLY A 192 9.38 -21.99 23.69
C GLY A 192 10.91 -21.83 23.66
N ASN A 193 11.62 -22.96 23.63
CA ASN A 193 13.10 -23.02 23.59
C ASN A 193 13.67 -23.30 22.20
N ALA A 194 12.81 -23.36 21.17
CA ALA A 194 13.22 -23.63 19.79
C ALA A 194 13.00 -22.43 18.91
N TYR A 195 13.78 -22.35 17.81
CA TYR A 195 13.53 -21.41 16.72
C TYR A 195 13.13 -22.18 15.47
N TYR A 196 12.05 -21.75 14.87
CA TYR A 196 11.59 -22.29 13.59
C TYR A 196 11.95 -21.34 12.46
N ARG A 197 12.56 -21.86 11.39
CA ARG A 197 12.89 -21.08 10.21
C ARG A 197 11.78 -21.19 9.18
N SER A 198 11.33 -20.06 8.69
CA SER A 198 10.46 -19.95 7.51
C SER A 198 11.01 -18.93 6.51
N GLN A 199 10.63 -19.08 5.26
CA GLN A 199 11.13 -18.22 4.18
C GLN A 199 9.96 -17.73 3.33
N GLU A 200 10.02 -16.46 2.98
CA GLU A 200 9.11 -15.87 2.00
C GLU A 200 9.89 -15.05 0.99
N SER A 201 9.37 -14.93 -0.22
CA SER A 201 9.96 -14.09 -1.24
C SER A 201 8.90 -13.47 -2.13
N PHE A 202 9.04 -12.19 -2.39
CA PHE A 202 8.22 -11.45 -3.32
C PHE A 202 9.07 -10.43 -4.08
N SER A 203 8.47 -9.75 -5.02
CA SER A 203 9.20 -8.74 -5.78
C SER A 203 8.33 -7.53 -6.05
N GLU A 204 8.97 -6.37 -6.06
CA GLU A 204 8.40 -5.09 -6.38
C GLU A 204 9.01 -4.55 -7.67
N ARG A 205 8.20 -3.86 -8.47
CA ARG A 205 8.63 -3.16 -9.66
C ARG A 205 8.58 -1.65 -9.43
N ALA A 206 9.63 -0.95 -9.81
CA ALA A 206 9.60 0.50 -9.93
C ALA A 206 9.01 0.92 -11.27
N TYR A 207 8.24 2.00 -11.25
CA TYR A 207 7.60 2.60 -12.42
C TYR A 207 8.13 4.03 -12.58
N ALA A 208 8.43 4.44 -13.80
CA ALA A 208 8.79 5.82 -14.06
C ALA A 208 7.57 6.75 -13.87
N ARG A 209 7.83 7.97 -13.46
CA ARG A 209 6.77 8.96 -13.20
C ARG A 209 5.89 9.19 -14.41
N GLU A 210 6.50 9.38 -15.56
CA GLU A 210 5.83 9.63 -16.83
C GLU A 210 4.94 8.45 -17.25
N GLU A 211 5.39 7.23 -17.01
CA GLU A 211 4.60 6.01 -17.26
C GLU A 211 3.35 5.95 -16.38
N LEU A 212 3.48 6.30 -15.08
CA LEU A 212 2.35 6.33 -14.15
C LEU A 212 1.32 7.38 -14.54
N GLU A 213 1.77 8.60 -14.87
CA GLU A 213 0.89 9.69 -15.27
C GLU A 213 0.15 9.35 -16.58
N GLU A 214 0.83 8.72 -17.54
CA GLU A 214 0.20 8.24 -18.77
C GLU A 214 -0.85 7.14 -18.49
N MET A 215 -0.56 6.22 -17.60
CA MET A 215 -1.49 5.15 -17.23
C MET A 215 -2.71 5.68 -16.48
N LEU A 216 -2.53 6.63 -15.56
CA LEU A 216 -3.64 7.33 -14.90
C LEU A 216 -4.56 7.98 -15.94
N LYS A 217 -3.98 8.73 -16.86
CA LYS A 217 -4.72 9.37 -17.95
C LYS A 217 -5.47 8.38 -18.84
N LYS A 218 -4.85 7.25 -19.20
CA LYS A 218 -5.49 6.17 -19.97
C LYS A 218 -6.64 5.51 -19.22
N ALA A 219 -6.61 5.50 -17.89
CA ALA A 219 -7.70 5.02 -17.05
C ALA A 219 -8.82 6.05 -16.88
N GLY A 220 -8.60 7.32 -17.26
CA GLY A 220 -9.54 8.41 -17.09
C GLY A 220 -9.32 9.23 -15.80
N LEU A 221 -8.25 8.94 -15.06
CA LEU A 221 -7.85 9.68 -13.87
C LEU A 221 -6.88 10.81 -14.27
N GLU A 222 -6.99 11.93 -13.59
CA GLU A 222 -6.07 13.08 -13.76
C GLU A 222 -5.13 13.13 -12.56
N ALA A 223 -3.81 13.10 -12.80
CA ALA A 223 -2.84 13.40 -11.76
C ALA A 223 -2.93 14.89 -11.43
N VAL A 224 -3.29 15.21 -10.20
CA VAL A 224 -3.47 16.60 -9.73
C VAL A 224 -2.16 17.13 -9.18
N GLU A 225 -1.49 16.33 -8.33
CA GLU A 225 -0.21 16.70 -7.71
C GLU A 225 0.60 15.46 -7.35
N VAL A 226 1.94 15.62 -7.29
CA VAL A 226 2.86 14.55 -6.88
C VAL A 226 3.85 15.13 -5.89
N PHE A 227 4.06 14.42 -4.79
CA PHE A 227 4.89 14.88 -3.68
C PHE A 227 6.06 13.95 -3.40
N HIS A 228 7.12 14.53 -2.81
CA HIS A 228 8.23 13.81 -2.23
C HIS A 228 7.82 13.21 -0.88
N GLU A 229 7.78 11.90 -0.78
CA GLU A 229 7.47 11.16 0.47
C GLU A 229 6.19 11.66 1.18
N GLN A 230 6.18 11.68 2.51
CA GLN A 230 5.10 12.28 3.31
C GLN A 230 5.35 13.76 3.56
N SER A 231 5.46 14.52 2.48
CA SER A 231 5.63 15.97 2.53
C SER A 231 4.73 16.64 1.47
N PHE A 232 4.72 17.96 1.45
CA PHE A 232 4.06 18.74 0.39
C PHE A 232 5.10 19.37 -0.56
N GLU A 233 6.30 18.84 -0.56
CA GLU A 233 7.36 19.29 -1.44
C GLU A 233 7.35 18.52 -2.78
N PRO A 234 7.81 19.15 -3.87
CA PRO A 234 7.87 18.48 -5.17
C PRO A 234 8.85 17.30 -5.15
N PRO A 235 8.67 16.33 -6.07
CA PRO A 235 9.61 15.23 -6.25
C PRO A 235 11.04 15.68 -6.46
N ARG A 236 12.00 14.91 -5.94
CA ARG A 236 13.44 15.09 -6.08
C ARG A 236 14.04 13.84 -6.73
N GLU A 237 15.21 13.95 -7.34
CA GLU A 237 15.92 12.79 -7.91
C GLU A 237 16.18 11.68 -6.88
N ALA A 238 16.47 12.05 -5.63
CA ALA A 238 16.70 11.11 -4.53
C ALA A 238 15.44 10.82 -3.71
N SER A 239 14.24 11.12 -4.20
CA SER A 239 13.00 10.71 -3.53
C SER A 239 12.92 9.20 -3.47
N GLN A 240 12.81 8.65 -2.27
CA GLN A 240 12.66 7.19 -2.10
C GLN A 240 11.23 6.74 -2.38
N ARG A 241 10.26 7.63 -2.15
CA ARG A 241 8.83 7.39 -2.32
C ARG A 241 8.19 8.62 -2.93
N LEU A 242 7.25 8.42 -3.84
CA LEU A 242 6.39 9.47 -4.35
C LEU A 242 4.96 9.23 -3.88
N VAL A 243 4.27 10.30 -3.51
CA VAL A 243 2.85 10.25 -3.18
C VAL A 243 2.08 11.00 -4.26
N TYR A 244 1.07 10.36 -4.81
CA TYR A 244 0.22 10.88 -5.87
C TYR A 244 -1.15 11.25 -5.34
N ALA A 245 -1.62 12.42 -5.72
CA ALA A 245 -3.03 12.79 -5.70
C ALA A 245 -3.55 12.76 -7.12
N ALA A 246 -4.52 11.89 -7.39
CA ALA A 246 -5.21 11.81 -8.67
C ALA A 246 -6.71 11.99 -8.45
N ARG A 247 -7.42 12.44 -9.47
CA ARG A 247 -8.85 12.73 -9.40
C ARG A 247 -9.60 12.07 -10.54
N LYS A 248 -10.79 11.54 -10.25
CA LYS A 248 -11.77 11.24 -11.29
C LYS A 248 -12.49 12.54 -11.68
N PRO A 249 -12.44 12.95 -12.95
CA PRO A 249 -13.12 14.18 -13.38
C PRO A 249 -14.61 14.16 -13.07
N MET A 250 -15.18 15.34 -12.79
CA MET A 250 -16.63 15.49 -12.74
C MET A 250 -17.25 15.13 -14.09
N ARG A 251 -18.36 14.42 -14.11
CA ARG A 251 -19.12 14.22 -15.35
C ARG A 251 -19.58 15.59 -15.85
N LYS A 252 -19.25 15.91 -17.09
CA LYS A 252 -19.81 17.07 -17.79
C LYS A 252 -21.27 16.84 -18.13
#